data_44dec2a09373b71659d38766622a9a30
#
_entry.id   44dec2a09373b71659d38766622a9a30
#
_cell.length_a   1.000
_cell.length_b   1.000
_cell.length_c   1.000
_cell.angle_alpha   90.00
_cell.angle_beta   90.00
_cell.angle_gamma   90.00
#
_symmetry.space_group_name_H-M   'P 1'
#
loop_
_entity.id
_entity.type
_entity.pdbx_description
1 polymer ?
#
loop_
_entity_poly.entity_id
_entity_poly.type
_entity_poly.pdbx_seq_one_letter_code
_entity_poly.pdbx_strand_id
1 'polypeptide(L)'
;SENDFDLYLLSIYGVGPWTLNMFKLFTLGEKDIFSSKDAALRKAMNINDMVPLTAKHGEYEDYSKLWKPYRSIACLHLWKSLD
;
A
#
# COMPACT_ATOMS: atom_id res chain seq x y z
N SER A 1 -4.46 19.76 12.54
CA SER A 1 -3.08 19.84 12.09
C SER A 1 -2.66 18.56 11.37
N GLU A 2 -1.54 18.60 10.70
CA GLU A 2 -1.00 17.43 10.02
C GLU A 2 -0.71 16.30 11.01
N ASN A 3 -0.21 16.61 12.21
CA ASN A 3 0.03 15.61 13.24
C ASN A 3 -1.28 14.97 13.74
N ASP A 4 -2.34 15.74 13.85
CA ASP A 4 -3.63 15.21 14.27
C ASP A 4 -4.20 14.24 13.22
N PHE A 5 -4.02 14.56 11.94
CA PHE A 5 -4.43 13.70 10.85
C PHE A 5 -3.64 12.38 10.86
N ASP A 6 -2.33 12.46 11.11
CA ASP A 6 -1.48 11.28 11.21
C ASP A 6 -1.91 10.37 12.35
N LEU A 7 -2.15 10.94 13.53
CA LEU A 7 -2.60 10.18 14.69
C LEU A 7 -3.95 9.52 14.44
N TYR A 8 -4.83 10.24 13.76
CA TYR A 8 -6.15 9.71 13.40
C TYR A 8 -6.02 8.49 12.50
N LEU A 9 -5.19 8.57 11.46
CA LEU A 9 -4.96 7.44 10.55
C LEU A 9 -4.35 6.24 11.27
N LEU A 10 -3.35 6.50 12.12
CA LEU A 10 -2.70 5.42 12.88
C LEU A 10 -3.71 4.72 13.81
N SER A 11 -4.61 5.47 14.41
CA SER A 11 -5.58 4.91 15.35
C SER A 11 -6.66 4.09 14.65
N ILE A 12 -7.10 4.52 13.46
CA ILE A 12 -8.19 3.86 12.75
C ILE A 12 -7.72 2.67 11.92
N TYR A 13 -6.62 2.83 11.19
CA TYR A 13 -6.18 1.84 10.23
C TYR A 13 -5.05 0.95 10.74
N GLY A 14 -4.47 1.26 11.90
CA GLY A 14 -3.36 0.50 12.44
C GLY A 14 -2.15 0.49 11.52
N VAL A 15 -1.95 1.56 10.75
CA VAL A 15 -0.89 1.63 9.76
C VAL A 15 0.43 2.03 10.40
N GLY A 16 1.53 1.46 9.91
CA GLY A 16 2.87 1.86 10.33
C GLY A 16 3.29 3.18 9.69
N PRO A 17 4.41 3.77 10.19
CA PRO A 17 4.89 5.06 9.67
C PRO A 17 5.12 5.06 8.16
N TRP A 18 5.61 3.97 7.61
CA TRP A 18 5.88 3.87 6.17
C TRP A 18 4.59 3.91 5.37
N THR A 19 3.58 3.14 5.80
CA THR A 19 2.25 3.12 5.16
C THR A 19 1.60 4.49 5.24
N LEU A 20 1.77 5.18 6.38
CA LEU A 20 1.26 6.53 6.55
C LEU A 20 1.88 7.50 5.55
N ASN A 21 3.19 7.38 5.30
CA ASN A 21 3.87 8.23 4.33
C ASN A 21 3.31 8.02 2.92
N MET A 22 3.03 6.79 2.54
CA MET A 22 2.40 6.52 1.24
C MET A 22 1.01 7.14 1.15
N PHE A 23 0.25 7.07 2.23
CA PHE A 23 -1.07 7.69 2.29
C PHE A 23 -0.97 9.21 2.12
N LYS A 24 0.01 9.83 2.77
CA LYS A 24 0.26 11.27 2.63
C LYS A 24 0.60 11.64 1.19
N LEU A 25 1.47 10.88 0.56
CA LEU A 25 1.84 11.13 -0.83
C LEU A 25 0.62 11.05 -1.75
N PHE A 26 -0.26 10.09 -1.49
CA PHE A 26 -1.51 9.98 -2.23
C PHE A 26 -2.37 11.23 -2.07
N THR A 27 -2.53 11.73 -0.83
CA THR A 27 -3.35 12.92 -0.57
C THR A 27 -2.75 14.19 -1.14
N LEU A 28 -1.43 14.20 -1.37
CA LEU A 28 -0.73 15.32 -2.01
C LEU A 28 -0.71 15.22 -3.54
N GLY A 29 -1.40 14.22 -4.11
CA GLY A 29 -1.51 14.07 -5.55
C GLY A 29 -0.64 12.98 -6.16
N GLU A 30 0.15 12.28 -5.37
CA GLU A 30 0.98 11.19 -5.86
C GLU A 30 0.13 9.92 -5.99
N LYS A 31 -0.35 9.62 -7.18
CA LYS A 31 -1.35 8.57 -7.41
C LYS A 31 -0.76 7.23 -7.83
N ASP A 32 0.51 7.18 -8.19
CA ASP A 32 1.10 5.98 -8.78
C ASP A 32 2.31 5.50 -8.01
N ILE A 33 2.13 5.30 -6.69
CA ILE A 33 3.19 4.83 -5.81
C ILE A 33 2.92 3.40 -5.39
N PHE A 34 3.93 2.56 -5.55
CA PHE A 34 3.95 1.18 -5.07
C PHE A 34 5.36 0.84 -4.61
N SER A 35 5.48 0.07 -3.53
CA SER A 35 6.78 -0.45 -3.10
C SER A 35 6.68 -1.93 -2.77
N SER A 36 7.47 -2.74 -3.44
CA SER A 36 7.59 -4.16 -3.16
C SER A 36 8.25 -4.46 -1.81
N LYS A 37 8.81 -3.44 -1.16
CA LYS A 37 9.41 -3.58 0.17
C LYS A 37 8.38 -3.54 1.30
N ASP A 38 7.16 -3.12 1.02
CA ASP A 38 6.09 -3.08 2.03
C ASP A 38 5.56 -4.49 2.24
N ALA A 39 5.87 -5.07 3.41
CA ALA A 39 5.44 -6.43 3.75
C ALA A 39 3.91 -6.55 3.82
N ALA A 40 3.21 -5.49 4.24
CA ALA A 40 1.75 -5.51 4.30
C ALA A 40 1.14 -5.60 2.90
N LEU A 41 1.69 -4.86 1.93
CA LEU A 41 1.25 -4.96 0.54
C LEU A 41 1.49 -6.35 -0.03
N ARG A 42 2.68 -6.92 0.21
CA ARG A 42 2.96 -8.28 -0.25
C ARG A 42 1.99 -9.29 0.34
N LYS A 43 1.73 -9.19 1.64
CA LYS A 43 0.78 -10.07 2.31
C LYS A 43 -0.62 -9.95 1.70
N ALA A 44 -1.09 -8.74 1.46
CA ALA A 44 -2.39 -8.51 0.84
C ALA A 44 -2.45 -9.11 -0.56
N MET A 45 -1.39 -8.96 -1.35
CA MET A 45 -1.34 -9.53 -2.69
C MET A 45 -1.32 -11.06 -2.65
N ASN A 46 -0.64 -11.67 -1.67
CA ASN A 46 -0.65 -13.12 -1.49
C ASN A 46 -2.06 -13.62 -1.11
N ILE A 47 -2.70 -12.97 -0.17
CA ILE A 47 -4.04 -13.36 0.31
C ILE A 47 -5.07 -13.27 -0.82
N ASN A 48 -4.94 -12.29 -1.69
CA ASN A 48 -5.85 -12.08 -2.81
C ASN A 48 -5.45 -12.85 -4.07
N ASP A 49 -4.55 -13.82 -3.95
CA ASP A 49 -4.10 -14.71 -5.03
C ASP A 49 -3.52 -14.00 -6.24
N MET A 50 -2.96 -12.81 -6.01
CA MET A 50 -2.34 -12.02 -7.09
C MET A 50 -0.93 -12.49 -7.39
N VAL A 51 -0.17 -12.82 -6.34
CA VAL A 51 1.23 -13.23 -6.43
C VAL A 51 1.45 -14.36 -5.42
N PRO A 52 2.20 -15.42 -5.75
CA PRO A 52 2.43 -16.52 -4.81
C PRO A 52 3.38 -16.12 -3.67
N LEU A 53 3.27 -16.82 -2.55
CA LEU A 53 4.12 -16.58 -1.37
C LEU A 53 5.61 -16.72 -1.68
N THR A 54 5.95 -17.52 -2.68
CA THR A 54 7.35 -17.76 -3.08
C THR A 54 7.92 -16.69 -3.99
N ALA A 55 7.10 -15.69 -4.39
CA ALA A 55 7.51 -14.67 -5.34
C ALA A 55 8.60 -13.77 -4.76
N LYS A 56 9.49 -13.32 -5.63
CA LYS A 56 10.50 -12.31 -5.29
C LYS A 56 9.90 -10.91 -5.41
N HIS A 57 10.57 -9.92 -4.80
CA HIS A 57 10.07 -8.54 -4.79
C HIS A 57 9.78 -8.00 -6.19
N GLY A 58 10.61 -8.33 -7.18
CA GLY A 58 10.40 -7.89 -8.57
C GLY A 58 9.09 -8.39 -9.17
N GLU A 59 8.60 -9.55 -8.75
CA GLU A 59 7.34 -10.08 -9.26
C GLU A 59 6.15 -9.27 -8.75
N TYR A 60 6.22 -8.78 -7.51
CA TYR A 60 5.20 -7.88 -6.97
C TYR A 60 5.18 -6.55 -7.72
N GLU A 61 6.36 -6.01 -7.99
CA GLU A 61 6.50 -4.76 -8.76
C GLU A 61 5.92 -4.92 -10.15
N ASP A 62 6.23 -6.03 -10.83
CA ASP A 62 5.69 -6.30 -12.16
C ASP A 62 4.18 -6.42 -12.16
N TYR A 63 3.61 -7.12 -11.18
CA TYR A 63 2.16 -7.23 -11.05
C TYR A 63 1.52 -5.86 -10.87
N SER A 64 2.14 -5.00 -10.05
CA SER A 64 1.61 -3.67 -9.75
C SER A 64 1.49 -2.78 -10.98
N LYS A 65 2.23 -3.08 -12.05
CA LYS A 65 2.17 -2.30 -13.29
C LYS A 65 0.79 -2.35 -13.95
N LEU A 66 -0.01 -3.38 -13.63
CA LEU A 66 -1.39 -3.49 -14.11
C LEU A 66 -2.26 -2.35 -13.59
N TRP A 67 -1.86 -1.72 -12.48
CA TRP A 67 -2.65 -0.69 -11.82
C TRP A 67 -2.23 0.73 -12.19
N LYS A 68 -1.18 0.88 -13.01
CA LYS A 68 -0.73 2.20 -13.43
C LYS A 68 -1.84 2.93 -14.18
N PRO A 69 -1.98 4.24 -14.01
CA PRO A 69 -1.21 5.14 -13.15
C PRO A 69 -1.81 5.32 -11.73
N TYR A 70 -2.57 4.37 -11.24
CA TYR A 70 -3.33 4.48 -9.99
C TYR A 70 -2.87 3.50 -8.91
N ARG A 71 -1.56 3.18 -8.89
CA ARG A 71 -1.03 2.20 -7.94
C ARG A 71 -1.25 2.57 -6.49
N SER A 72 -1.21 3.86 -6.15
CA SER A 72 -1.47 4.29 -4.77
C SER A 72 -2.89 3.96 -4.32
N ILE A 73 -3.87 4.10 -5.21
CA ILE A 73 -5.26 3.73 -4.91
C ILE A 73 -5.37 2.23 -4.68
N ALA A 74 -4.73 1.44 -5.53
CA ALA A 74 -4.71 -0.02 -5.36
C ALA A 74 -4.09 -0.41 -4.01
N CYS A 75 -3.01 0.26 -3.60
CA CYS A 75 -2.39 0.01 -2.30
C CYS A 75 -3.35 0.29 -1.14
N LEU A 76 -4.14 1.35 -1.20
CA LEU A 76 -5.12 1.65 -0.18
C LEU A 76 -6.15 0.53 -0.04
N HIS A 77 -6.64 0.01 -1.15
CA HIS A 77 -7.57 -1.12 -1.15
C HIS A 77 -6.92 -2.38 -0.59
N LEU A 78 -5.67 -2.64 -0.94
CA LEU A 78 -4.94 -3.81 -0.43
C LEU A 78 -4.75 -3.73 1.07
N TRP A 79 -4.30 -2.58 1.60
CA TRP A 79 -4.14 -2.42 3.04
C TRP A 79 -5.46 -2.61 3.77
N LYS A 80 -6.54 -2.07 3.24
CA LYS A 80 -7.85 -2.22 3.85
C LYS A 80 -8.31 -3.68 3.85
N SER A 81 -7.93 -4.46 2.88
CA SER A 81 -8.30 -5.88 2.81
C SER A 81 -7.67 -6.71 3.91
N LEU A 82 -6.68 -6.17 4.63
CA LEU A 82 -6.03 -6.86 5.75
C LEU A 82 -6.76 -6.67 7.08
N ASP A 83 -7.75 -5.79 7.12
CA ASP A 83 -8.52 -5.53 8.34
C ASP A 83 -9.48 -6.66 8.70
#